data_9e31aaa45c87604ba4d4534f57aad8bc
#
_entry.id   9e31aaa45c87604ba4d4534f57aad8bc
#
_cell.length_a   1.000
_cell.length_b   1.000
_cell.length_c   1.000
_cell.angle_alpha   90.00
_cell.angle_beta   90.00
_cell.angle_gamma   90.00
#
_symmetry.space_group_name_H-M   'P 1'
#
loop_
_entity.id
_entity.type
_entity.pdbx_description
1 polymer ?
#
loop_
_entity_poly.entity_id
_entity_poly.type
_entity_poly.pdbx_seq_one_letter_code
_entity_poly.pdbx_strand_id
1 'polypeptide(L)'
;MSGHHHDEGHTVAGWTGCAVAVVGTSVAGVGMCLGSAAGIWLGLGVVGLGVLVTWGLHLAGWGKPPGIRPLVERGMRVRDRAARAGHPVCVGCRLAGRGRSVSAAVIASPQGVQGSQRPDPASGSAPSESVV
;
A
#
# COMPACT_ATOMS: atom_id res chain seq x y z
N MET A 1 13.55 18.98 12.87
CA MET A 1 13.48 17.51 13.00
C MET A 1 12.26 17.07 12.24
N SER A 2 12.45 16.68 10.97
CA SER A 2 11.36 16.17 10.12
C SER A 2 11.11 14.72 10.51
N GLY A 3 10.12 14.49 11.36
CA GLY A 3 9.66 13.16 11.68
C GLY A 3 9.11 12.52 10.39
N HIS A 4 9.82 11.57 9.84
CA HIS A 4 9.31 10.69 8.80
C HIS A 4 8.18 9.87 9.42
N HIS A 5 6.97 10.41 9.41
CA HIS A 5 5.79 9.66 9.79
C HIS A 5 5.55 8.59 8.73
N HIS A 6 6.11 7.40 8.96
CA HIS A 6 5.69 6.21 8.27
C HIS A 6 4.20 5.98 8.59
N ASP A 7 3.37 5.86 7.57
CA ASP A 7 1.99 5.43 7.74
C ASP A 7 2.03 3.95 8.15
N GLU A 8 1.78 3.67 9.44
CA GLU A 8 1.89 2.32 10.04
C GLU A 8 0.80 1.36 9.55
N GLY A 9 0.26 1.60 8.37
CA GLY A 9 -0.58 0.61 7.69
C GLY A 9 -1.94 0.32 8.33
N HIS A 10 -2.49 1.25 9.12
CA HIS A 10 -3.87 1.14 9.63
C HIS A 10 -4.86 1.19 8.47
N THR A 11 -5.14 0.04 7.87
CA THR A 11 -6.08 -0.09 6.75
C THR A 11 -7.27 -0.94 7.16
N VAL A 12 -8.42 -0.70 6.52
CA VAL A 12 -9.62 -1.53 6.73
C VAL A 12 -9.32 -2.99 6.40
N ALA A 13 -8.59 -3.24 5.31
CA ALA A 13 -8.19 -4.59 4.91
C ALA A 13 -7.35 -5.29 5.99
N GLY A 14 -6.36 -4.59 6.58
CA GLY A 14 -5.50 -5.13 7.63
C GLY A 14 -6.27 -5.47 8.90
N TRP A 15 -7.14 -4.55 9.38
CA TRP A 15 -7.94 -4.79 10.56
C TRP A 15 -8.95 -5.92 10.38
N THR A 16 -9.61 -5.99 9.22
CA THR A 16 -10.53 -7.08 8.89
C THR A 16 -9.79 -8.42 8.88
N GLY A 17 -8.63 -8.49 8.23
CA GLY A 17 -7.83 -9.70 8.20
C GLY A 17 -7.37 -10.15 9.57
N CYS A 18 -6.90 -9.22 10.40
CA CYS A 18 -6.49 -9.50 11.78
C CYS A 18 -7.65 -10.04 12.61
N ALA A 19 -8.82 -9.41 12.57
CA ALA A 19 -10.00 -9.85 13.32
C ALA A 19 -10.42 -11.28 12.92
N VAL A 20 -10.50 -11.57 11.62
CA VAL A 20 -10.87 -12.91 11.12
C VAL A 20 -9.80 -13.94 11.49
N ALA A 21 -8.51 -13.59 11.42
CA ALA A 21 -7.42 -14.49 11.83
C ALA A 21 -7.50 -14.83 13.31
N VAL A 22 -7.77 -13.86 14.19
CA VAL A 22 -7.95 -14.10 15.64
C VAL A 22 -9.12 -15.05 15.89
N VAL A 23 -10.25 -14.85 15.24
CA VAL A 23 -11.42 -15.75 15.37
C VAL A 23 -11.07 -17.16 14.89
N GLY A 24 -10.47 -17.28 13.71
CA GLY A 24 -10.10 -18.59 13.13
C GLY A 24 -9.08 -19.35 13.97
N THR A 25 -8.04 -18.66 14.48
CA THR A 25 -7.05 -19.28 15.37
C THR A 25 -7.64 -19.66 16.71
N SER A 26 -8.58 -18.89 17.25
CA SER A 26 -9.29 -19.25 18.50
C SER A 26 -10.12 -20.51 18.31
N VAL A 27 -10.87 -20.63 17.21
CA VAL A 27 -11.64 -21.85 16.88
C VAL A 27 -10.71 -23.06 16.71
N ALA A 28 -9.61 -22.91 15.99
CA ALA A 28 -8.62 -23.98 15.82
C ALA A 28 -8.01 -24.40 17.17
N GLY A 29 -7.68 -23.43 18.03
CA GLY A 29 -7.13 -23.69 19.37
C GLY A 29 -8.12 -24.46 20.27
N VAL A 30 -9.38 -24.08 20.28
CA VAL A 30 -10.43 -24.82 20.98
C VAL A 30 -10.56 -26.23 20.40
N GLY A 31 -10.54 -26.39 19.07
CA GLY A 31 -10.55 -27.68 18.40
C GLY A 31 -9.37 -28.58 18.85
N MET A 32 -8.18 -28.02 19.00
CA MET A 32 -7.01 -28.72 19.55
C MET A 32 -7.23 -29.18 20.99
N CYS A 33 -7.73 -28.30 21.86
CA CYS A 33 -7.99 -28.63 23.27
C CYS A 33 -9.03 -29.75 23.43
N LEU A 34 -10.01 -29.82 22.53
CA LEU A 34 -11.07 -30.81 22.52
C LEU A 34 -10.71 -32.09 21.74
N GLY A 35 -9.51 -32.18 21.14
CA GLY A 35 -9.12 -33.30 20.27
C GLY A 35 -9.99 -33.41 19.00
N SER A 36 -10.65 -32.33 18.59
CA SER A 36 -11.58 -32.31 17.45
C SER A 36 -10.88 -31.91 16.16
N ALA A 37 -10.63 -32.85 15.26
CA ALA A 37 -10.08 -32.56 13.94
C ALA A 37 -10.98 -31.60 13.13
N ALA A 38 -12.31 -31.75 13.25
CA ALA A 38 -13.25 -30.86 12.58
C ALA A 38 -13.12 -29.41 13.05
N GLY A 39 -12.93 -29.18 14.37
CA GLY A 39 -12.69 -27.84 14.91
C GLY A 39 -11.40 -27.21 14.39
N ILE A 40 -10.33 -28.00 14.27
CA ILE A 40 -9.04 -27.53 13.72
C ILE A 40 -9.22 -27.12 12.25
N TRP A 41 -9.82 -27.96 11.42
CA TRP A 41 -10.04 -27.66 10.00
C TRP A 41 -10.97 -26.48 9.79
N LEU A 42 -12.01 -26.35 10.63
CA LEU A 42 -12.91 -25.19 10.59
C LEU A 42 -12.14 -23.89 10.88
N GLY A 43 -11.34 -23.89 11.94
CA GLY A 43 -10.54 -22.73 12.31
C GLY A 43 -9.53 -22.33 11.24
N LEU A 44 -8.82 -23.30 10.65
CA LEU A 44 -7.90 -23.07 9.53
C LEU A 44 -8.63 -22.55 8.29
N GLY A 45 -9.82 -23.07 8.00
CA GLY A 45 -10.69 -22.58 6.91
C GLY A 45 -11.08 -21.11 7.10
N VAL A 46 -11.42 -20.72 8.32
CA VAL A 46 -11.74 -19.31 8.66
C VAL A 46 -10.51 -18.42 8.46
N VAL A 47 -9.31 -18.85 8.89
CA VAL A 47 -8.07 -18.11 8.65
C VAL A 47 -7.81 -17.95 7.15
N GLY A 48 -7.94 -19.03 6.37
CA GLY A 48 -7.77 -19.00 4.91
C GLY A 48 -8.75 -18.04 4.23
N LEU A 49 -10.02 -18.06 4.67
CA LEU A 49 -11.02 -17.09 4.19
C LEU A 49 -10.62 -15.66 4.54
N GLY A 50 -10.11 -15.42 5.74
CA GLY A 50 -9.58 -14.10 6.15
C GLY A 50 -8.48 -13.59 5.24
N VAL A 51 -7.54 -14.45 4.84
CA VAL A 51 -6.49 -14.11 3.88
C VAL A 51 -7.09 -13.72 2.52
N LEU A 52 -8.04 -14.49 2.01
CA LEU A 52 -8.70 -14.19 0.73
C LEU A 52 -9.48 -12.88 0.77
N VAL A 53 -10.23 -12.63 1.84
CA VAL A 53 -10.97 -11.38 2.04
C VAL A 53 -10.02 -10.18 2.11
N THR A 54 -8.93 -10.31 2.87
CA THR A 54 -7.92 -9.25 2.98
C THR A 54 -7.28 -8.95 1.63
N TRP A 55 -6.94 -9.99 0.87
CA TRP A 55 -6.39 -9.85 -0.47
C TRP A 55 -7.40 -9.19 -1.42
N GLY A 56 -8.65 -9.64 -1.41
CA GLY A 56 -9.73 -9.03 -2.18
C GLY A 56 -9.94 -7.55 -1.86
N LEU A 57 -9.96 -7.20 -0.56
CA LEU A 57 -10.06 -5.82 -0.11
C LEU A 57 -8.84 -4.99 -0.55
N HIS A 58 -7.63 -5.57 -0.51
CA HIS A 58 -6.43 -4.91 -1.03
C HIS A 58 -6.56 -4.60 -2.52
N LEU A 59 -7.00 -5.56 -3.33
CA LEU A 59 -7.22 -5.37 -4.77
C LEU A 59 -8.36 -4.39 -5.07
N ALA A 60 -9.33 -4.27 -4.17
CA ALA A 60 -10.42 -3.29 -4.25
C ALA A 60 -10.00 -1.87 -3.85
N GLY A 61 -8.76 -1.68 -3.35
CA GLY A 61 -8.20 -0.40 -2.95
C GLY A 61 -8.42 0.00 -1.49
N TRP A 62 -8.84 -0.94 -0.64
CA TRP A 62 -8.96 -0.75 0.81
C TRP A 62 -7.67 -1.10 1.57
N GLY A 63 -6.69 -1.68 0.87
CA GLY A 63 -5.33 -1.88 1.34
C GLY A 63 -4.40 -0.85 0.72
N LYS A 64 -3.60 -0.17 1.52
CA LYS A 64 -2.66 0.85 1.05
C LYS A 64 -1.29 0.23 0.81
N PRO A 65 -0.58 0.57 -0.29
CA PRO A 65 0.82 0.20 -0.43
C PRO A 65 1.67 0.95 0.59
N PRO A 66 2.80 0.37 1.03
CA PRO A 66 3.75 1.06 1.89
C PRO A 66 4.35 2.26 1.16
N GLY A 67 4.51 3.40 1.85
CA GLY A 67 5.13 4.59 1.28
C GLY A 67 4.76 5.89 2.01
N ILE A 68 5.46 6.97 1.66
CA ILE A 68 5.19 8.30 2.17
C ILE A 68 3.97 8.86 1.43
N ARG A 69 2.94 9.27 2.18
CA ARG A 69 1.69 9.80 1.62
C ARG A 69 1.33 11.15 2.23
N PRO A 70 0.65 12.01 1.47
CA PRO A 70 0.07 13.24 2.01
C PRO A 70 -0.96 12.91 3.10
N LEU A 71 -1.07 13.80 4.08
CA LEU A 71 -1.94 13.62 5.26
C LEU A 71 -3.40 13.30 4.88
N VAL A 72 -3.88 13.87 3.79
CA VAL A 72 -5.26 13.68 3.30
C VAL A 72 -5.54 12.23 2.88
N GLU A 73 -4.51 11.48 2.48
CA GLU A 73 -4.64 10.10 2.03
C GLU A 73 -4.37 9.06 3.14
N ARG A 74 -4.01 9.51 4.34
CA ARG A 74 -3.69 8.63 5.47
C ARG A 74 -4.93 8.04 6.16
N GLY A 75 -6.12 8.61 5.95
CA GLY A 75 -7.35 8.15 6.58
C GLY A 75 -7.63 6.67 6.28
N MET A 76 -8.05 5.88 7.30
CA MET A 76 -8.37 4.44 7.16
C MET A 76 -9.40 4.15 6.06
N ARG A 77 -10.33 5.09 5.83
CA ARG A 77 -11.44 4.94 4.88
C ARG A 77 -11.13 5.54 3.49
N VAL A 78 -9.94 6.08 3.29
CA VAL A 78 -9.55 6.61 1.99
C VAL A 78 -9.17 5.45 1.08
N ARG A 79 -9.92 5.31 -0.02
CA ARG A 79 -9.71 4.25 -1.02
C ARG A 79 -8.56 4.61 -1.94
N ASP A 80 -7.66 3.67 -2.17
CA ASP A 80 -6.58 3.81 -3.14
C ASP A 80 -7.12 3.60 -4.57
N ARG A 81 -7.12 4.66 -5.36
CA ARG A 81 -7.57 4.63 -6.76
C ARG A 81 -6.59 3.91 -7.68
N ALA A 82 -5.30 3.90 -7.33
CA ALA A 82 -4.25 3.24 -8.11
C ALA A 82 -4.30 1.70 -7.99
N ALA A 83 -5.01 1.16 -6.99
CA ALA A 83 -5.13 -0.29 -6.79
C ALA A 83 -5.69 -1.05 -8.00
N ARG A 84 -6.52 -0.39 -8.85
CA ARG A 84 -7.04 -1.02 -10.07
C ARG A 84 -5.96 -1.25 -11.12
N ALA A 85 -5.04 -0.32 -11.28
CA ALA A 85 -3.88 -0.46 -12.17
C ALA A 85 -2.84 -1.44 -11.59
N GLY A 86 -2.83 -1.58 -10.26
CA GLY A 86 -1.89 -2.40 -9.53
C GLY A 86 -0.58 -1.66 -9.20
N HIS A 87 0.01 -2.03 -8.09
CA HIS A 87 1.28 -1.45 -7.66
C HIS A 87 2.43 -2.31 -8.19
N PRO A 88 3.45 -1.74 -8.86
CA PRO A 88 4.49 -2.50 -9.55
C PRO A 88 5.34 -3.37 -8.62
N VAL A 89 5.56 -2.92 -7.37
CA VAL A 89 6.35 -3.65 -6.35
C VAL A 89 5.49 -4.47 -5.39
N CYS A 90 4.16 -4.48 -5.53
CA CYS A 90 3.25 -5.21 -4.64
C CYS A 90 3.07 -6.66 -5.11
N VAL A 91 3.46 -7.63 -4.27
CA VAL A 91 3.32 -9.06 -4.57
C VAL A 91 1.85 -9.44 -4.79
N GLY A 92 0.93 -8.93 -3.95
CA GLY A 92 -0.50 -9.23 -4.08
C GLY A 92 -1.11 -8.76 -5.39
N CYS A 93 -0.70 -7.58 -5.90
CA CYS A 93 -1.12 -7.07 -7.22
C CYS A 93 -0.54 -7.91 -8.36
N ARG A 94 0.73 -8.32 -8.24
CA ARG A 94 1.40 -9.16 -9.24
C ARG A 94 0.77 -10.56 -9.35
N LEU A 95 0.41 -11.16 -8.22
CA LEU A 95 -0.33 -12.44 -8.21
C LEU A 95 -1.70 -12.33 -8.88
N ALA A 96 -2.36 -11.18 -8.75
CA ALA A 96 -3.61 -10.87 -9.46
C ALA A 96 -3.41 -10.46 -10.93
N GLY A 97 -2.18 -10.51 -11.46
CA GLY A 97 -1.87 -10.11 -12.83
C GLY A 97 -1.86 -8.60 -13.08
N ARG A 98 -1.95 -7.80 -12.00
CA ARG A 98 -1.97 -6.33 -12.06
C ARG A 98 -0.56 -5.76 -11.91
N GLY A 99 -0.31 -4.54 -12.41
CA GLY A 99 0.99 -3.85 -12.28
C GLY A 99 2.07 -4.26 -13.28
N ARG A 100 1.80 -5.22 -14.17
CA ARG A 100 2.77 -5.63 -15.21
C ARG A 100 2.89 -4.62 -16.34
N SER A 101 1.80 -3.93 -16.67
CA SER A 101 1.74 -2.94 -17.77
C SER A 101 2.65 -1.73 -17.53
N VAL A 102 2.79 -1.29 -16.29
CA VAL A 102 3.65 -0.15 -15.95
C VAL A 102 5.13 -0.51 -16.11
N SER A 103 5.52 -1.73 -15.72
CA SER A 103 6.91 -2.20 -15.86
C SER A 103 7.30 -2.39 -17.33
N ALA A 104 6.39 -2.91 -18.15
CA ALA A 104 6.62 -3.08 -19.59
C ALA A 104 6.69 -1.72 -20.31
N ALA A 105 5.86 -0.76 -19.94
CA ALA A 105 5.88 0.59 -20.51
C ALA A 105 7.16 1.36 -20.16
N VAL A 106 7.67 1.19 -18.93
CA VAL A 106 8.95 1.82 -18.52
C VAL A 106 10.14 1.21 -19.25
N ILE A 107 10.12 -0.10 -19.52
CA ILE A 107 11.19 -0.78 -20.26
C ILE A 107 11.09 -0.48 -21.78
N ALA A 108 9.87 -0.30 -22.30
CA ALA A 108 9.62 -0.01 -23.70
C ALA A 108 9.79 1.47 -24.08
N SER A 109 9.85 2.37 -23.12
CA SER A 109 10.23 3.77 -23.37
C SER A 109 11.75 3.85 -23.48
N PRO A 110 12.32 4.07 -24.69
CA PRO A 110 13.72 4.45 -24.76
C PRO A 110 13.83 5.75 -23.99
N GLN A 111 14.79 5.80 -23.07
CA GLN A 111 15.09 6.99 -22.27
C GLN A 111 15.33 8.17 -23.22
N GLY A 112 14.26 8.85 -23.59
CA GLY A 112 14.33 10.15 -24.21
C GLY A 112 14.87 11.12 -23.17
N VAL A 113 16.12 11.43 -23.33
CA VAL A 113 16.81 12.67 -22.96
C VAL A 113 16.09 13.41 -21.82
N GLN A 114 16.58 13.21 -20.60
CA GLN A 114 16.40 14.19 -19.54
C GLN A 114 16.88 15.53 -20.08
N GLY A 115 15.92 16.35 -20.51
CA GLY A 115 16.16 17.72 -20.88
C GLY A 115 16.82 18.42 -19.72
N SER A 116 18.08 18.77 -19.92
CA SER A 116 18.87 19.67 -19.12
C SER A 116 17.96 20.76 -18.53
N GLN A 117 17.78 20.74 -17.21
CA GLN A 117 17.30 21.90 -16.48
C GLN A 117 18.33 22.99 -16.70
N ARG A 118 18.01 23.89 -17.62
CA ARG A 118 18.77 25.10 -17.86
C ARG A 118 18.78 25.89 -16.55
N PRO A 119 19.95 26.22 -15.96
CA PRO A 119 19.98 27.13 -14.84
C PRO A 119 19.50 28.50 -15.34
N ASP A 120 18.48 29.07 -14.67
CA ASP A 120 18.04 30.43 -14.92
C ASP A 120 19.22 31.39 -14.72
N PRO A 121 19.49 32.29 -15.69
CA PRO A 121 20.52 33.29 -15.51
C PRO A 121 20.08 34.24 -14.39
N ALA A 122 20.97 34.39 -13.43
CA ALA A 122 20.87 35.27 -12.27
C ALA A 122 20.21 36.60 -12.60
N SER A 123 19.10 36.88 -11.93
CA SER A 123 18.49 38.19 -11.85
C SER A 123 19.44 39.08 -11.05
N GLY A 124 20.10 39.99 -11.76
CA GLY A 124 21.05 40.92 -11.19
C GLY A 124 20.38 41.83 -10.15
N SER A 125 20.95 41.81 -8.98
CA SER A 125 20.67 42.76 -7.92
C SER A 125 21.14 44.15 -8.33
N ALA A 126 20.22 45.09 -8.45
CA ALA A 126 20.56 46.50 -8.50
C ALA A 126 20.83 47.02 -7.08
N PRO A 127 21.91 47.77 -6.84
CA PRO A 127 22.11 48.40 -5.55
C PRO A 127 21.25 49.64 -5.42
N SER A 128 20.42 49.69 -4.38
CA SER A 128 19.74 50.91 -3.96
C SER A 128 20.71 51.77 -3.16
N GLU A 129 21.07 52.85 -3.74
CA GLU A 129 21.82 53.94 -3.14
C GLU A 129 20.99 54.66 -2.08
N SER A 130 21.56 54.73 -0.86
CA SER A 130 21.09 55.58 0.22
C SER A 130 21.56 56.99 0.01
N VAL A 131 20.68 57.99 0.06
CA VAL A 131 21.04 59.38 0.26
C VAL A 131 20.14 59.96 1.33
N VAL A 132 20.82 60.44 2.40
CA VAL A 132 20.47 61.45 3.44
C VAL A 132 19.28 61.14 4.34
#